data_7f6c40700d1fea38c0f8a40cae143eda
#
_entry.id   7f6c40700d1fea38c0f8a40cae143eda
#
_cell.length_a   1.000
_cell.length_b   1.000
_cell.length_c   1.000
_cell.angle_alpha   90.00
_cell.angle_beta   90.00
_cell.angle_gamma   90.00
#
_symmetry.space_group_name_H-M   'P 1'
#
loop_
_entity.id
_entity.type
_entity.pdbx_description
1 polymer ?
#
loop_
_entity_poly.entity_id
_entity_poly.type
_entity_poly.pdbx_seq_one_letter_code
_entity_poly.pdbx_strand_id
1 'polypeptide(L)'
;LDGRLMYASRAAIPTTKALQFVRANRQIGMYAFTAHALSMFALQGSKTPHEELEDIEILRFVEMGMTVRMIQVDSVGIAIDTPEDLERAKQFLQSR
;
A
#
# COMPACT_ATOMS: atom_id res chain seq x y z
N LEU A 1 15.45 -5.26 -2.56
CA LEU A 1 16.40 -4.80 -3.56
C LEU A 1 15.86 -4.95 -4.98
N ASP A 2 14.97 -5.92 -5.21
CA ASP A 2 14.37 -6.17 -6.52
C ASP A 2 12.94 -5.60 -6.63
N GLY A 3 12.51 -4.82 -5.65
CA GLY A 3 11.18 -4.24 -5.62
C GLY A 3 10.09 -5.14 -5.08
N ARG A 4 10.42 -6.34 -4.63
CA ARG A 4 9.42 -7.25 -4.08
C ARG A 4 8.90 -6.73 -2.75
N LEU A 5 7.57 -6.65 -2.61
CA LEU A 5 6.94 -6.24 -1.37
C LEU A 5 7.14 -7.32 -0.31
N MET A 6 7.66 -6.94 0.85
CA MET A 6 7.80 -7.83 1.98
C MET A 6 6.63 -7.69 2.94
N TYR A 7 6.19 -6.46 3.18
CA TYR A 7 5.06 -6.15 4.05
C TYR A 7 4.59 -4.73 3.81
N ALA A 8 3.33 -4.46 4.10
CA ALA A 8 2.74 -3.12 4.11
C ALA A 8 1.99 -2.95 5.43
N SER A 9 2.07 -1.77 6.02
CA SER A 9 1.48 -1.52 7.33
C SER A 9 0.87 -0.12 7.37
N ARG A 10 -0.16 0.03 8.19
CA ARG A 10 -0.72 1.34 8.55
C ARG A 10 0.22 2.11 9.45
N ALA A 11 1.07 1.41 10.20
CA ALA A 11 2.12 2.03 10.97
C ALA A 11 3.26 2.49 10.07
N ALA A 12 4.00 3.50 10.52
CA ALA A 12 5.19 3.96 9.79
C ALA A 12 6.32 2.95 9.97
N ILE A 13 6.57 2.15 8.95
CA ILE A 13 7.64 1.14 8.92
C ILE A 13 8.57 1.43 7.75
N PRO A 14 9.87 1.07 7.83
CA PRO A 14 10.55 0.51 8.99
C PRO A 14 10.81 1.55 10.08
N THR A 15 11.12 1.06 11.28
CA THR A 15 11.55 1.91 12.38
C THR A 15 12.97 1.54 12.78
N THR A 16 13.64 2.43 13.54
CA THR A 16 14.94 2.12 14.09
C THR A 16 14.80 1.29 15.37
N LYS A 17 15.91 0.72 15.85
CA LYS A 17 15.92 0.00 17.11
C LYS A 17 15.48 0.87 18.29
N ALA A 18 15.69 2.19 18.20
CA ALA A 18 15.24 3.15 19.20
C ALA A 18 13.78 3.61 18.97
N LEU A 19 13.06 2.96 18.06
CA LEU A 19 11.66 3.26 17.72
C LEU A 19 11.48 4.67 17.14
N GLN A 20 12.47 5.13 16.38
CA GLN A 20 12.40 6.43 15.72
C GLN A 20 12.15 6.24 14.23
N PHE A 21 11.20 6.99 13.68
CA PHE A 21 10.96 7.01 12.25
C PHE A 21 12.09 7.76 11.55
N VAL A 22 12.65 7.14 10.50
CA VAL A 22 13.67 7.77 9.66
C VAL A 22 13.12 7.99 8.25
N ARG A 23 12.65 6.91 7.61
CA ARG A 23 12.07 7.00 6.28
C ARG A 23 11.20 5.77 6.01
N ALA A 24 10.24 5.95 5.10
CA ALA A 24 9.40 4.86 4.60
C ALA A 24 8.98 5.16 3.18
N ASN A 25 8.63 4.12 2.45
CA ASN A 25 7.96 4.27 1.17
C ASN A 25 6.45 4.30 1.40
N ARG A 26 5.77 5.24 0.79
CA ARG A 26 4.33 5.34 0.89
C ARG A 26 3.69 4.57 -0.25
N GLN A 27 2.75 3.71 0.07
CA GLN A 27 2.00 2.96 -0.91
C GLN A 27 1.04 3.88 -1.66
N ILE A 28 1.05 3.78 -3.00
CA ILE A 28 0.03 4.38 -3.84
C ILE A 28 -0.97 3.27 -4.17
N GLY A 29 -2.26 3.55 -4.00
CA GLY A 29 -3.31 2.54 -4.17
C GLY A 29 -3.62 2.19 -5.63
N MET A 30 -2.59 1.91 -6.43
CA MET A 30 -2.74 1.54 -7.83
C MET A 30 -2.00 0.24 -8.08
N TYR A 31 -2.72 -0.78 -8.58
CA TYR A 31 -2.18 -2.12 -8.77
C TYR A 31 -2.60 -2.69 -10.11
N ALA A 32 -1.73 -3.49 -10.71
CA ALA A 32 -2.04 -4.31 -11.86
C ALA A 32 -1.91 -5.79 -11.48
N PHE A 33 -2.85 -6.60 -11.91
CA PHE A 33 -2.90 -8.03 -11.55
C PHE A 33 -2.96 -8.88 -12.79
N THR A 34 -2.32 -10.06 -12.74
CA THR A 34 -2.58 -11.10 -13.73
C THR A 34 -3.95 -11.74 -13.45
N ALA A 35 -4.55 -12.36 -14.46
CA ALA A 35 -5.79 -13.09 -14.27
C ALA A 35 -5.62 -14.21 -13.24
N HIS A 36 -4.45 -14.87 -13.24
CA HIS A 36 -4.14 -15.91 -12.27
C HIS A 36 -4.13 -15.37 -10.86
N ALA A 37 -3.49 -14.22 -10.62
CA ALA A 37 -3.44 -13.60 -9.31
C ALA A 37 -4.84 -13.28 -8.79
N LEU A 38 -5.69 -12.70 -9.63
CA LEU A 38 -7.07 -12.39 -9.25
C LEU A 38 -7.87 -13.65 -8.93
N SER A 39 -7.67 -14.71 -9.69
CA SER A 39 -8.34 -16.00 -9.43
C SER A 39 -7.92 -16.57 -8.09
N MET A 40 -6.64 -16.53 -7.76
CA MET A 40 -6.14 -17.02 -6.49
C MET A 40 -6.67 -16.19 -5.31
N PHE A 41 -6.73 -14.87 -5.49
CA PHE A 41 -7.31 -13.99 -4.47
C PHE A 41 -8.78 -14.36 -4.20
N ALA A 42 -9.56 -14.57 -5.25
CA ALA A 42 -10.97 -14.94 -5.13
C ALA A 42 -11.15 -16.31 -4.48
N LEU A 43 -10.30 -17.29 -4.84
CA LEU A 43 -10.36 -18.64 -4.30
C LEU A 43 -10.05 -18.69 -2.80
N GLN A 44 -9.25 -17.76 -2.30
CA GLN A 44 -8.98 -17.66 -0.87
C GLN A 44 -10.26 -17.46 -0.07
N GLY A 45 -11.20 -16.69 -0.60
CA GLY A 45 -12.55 -16.55 -0.07
C GLY A 45 -12.69 -15.75 1.22
N SER A 46 -11.61 -15.51 1.95
CA SER A 46 -11.62 -14.77 3.20
C SER A 46 -10.31 -14.00 3.35
N LYS A 47 -10.32 -12.97 4.20
CA LYS A 47 -9.12 -12.21 4.51
C LYS A 47 -8.10 -13.09 5.22
N THR A 48 -6.82 -12.89 4.85
CA THR A 48 -5.71 -13.52 5.56
C THR A 48 -5.46 -12.79 6.89
N PRO A 49 -4.75 -13.42 7.85
CA PRO A 49 -4.61 -12.84 9.19
C PRO A 49 -4.03 -11.42 9.23
N HIS A 50 -2.96 -11.15 8.48
CA HIS A 50 -2.36 -9.81 8.49
C HIS A 50 -3.18 -8.83 7.67
N GLU A 51 -3.83 -9.28 6.61
CA GLU A 51 -4.79 -8.47 5.88
C GLU A 51 -5.91 -7.99 6.80
N GLU A 52 -6.43 -8.88 7.63
CA GLU A 52 -7.50 -8.56 8.57
C GLU A 52 -7.06 -7.52 9.60
N LEU A 53 -5.85 -7.69 10.15
CA LEU A 53 -5.33 -6.79 11.17
C LEU A 53 -5.03 -5.39 10.63
N GLU A 54 -4.40 -5.31 9.46
CA GLU A 54 -4.00 -4.04 8.87
C GLU A 54 -5.09 -3.42 7.98
N ASP A 55 -6.04 -4.24 7.55
CA ASP A 55 -7.05 -3.87 6.54
C ASP A 55 -6.40 -3.35 5.25
N ILE A 56 -5.38 -4.07 4.80
CA ILE A 56 -4.63 -3.79 3.57
C ILE A 56 -4.69 -5.05 2.70
N GLU A 57 -5.44 -4.98 1.62
CA GLU A 57 -5.80 -6.15 0.80
C GLU A 57 -4.61 -6.77 0.08
N ILE A 58 -3.58 -5.97 -0.26
CA ILE A 58 -2.40 -6.50 -0.93
C ILE A 58 -1.66 -7.52 -0.06
N LEU A 59 -1.84 -7.47 1.25
CA LEU A 59 -1.24 -8.44 2.16
C LEU A 59 -1.77 -9.86 1.96
N ARG A 60 -2.98 -10.03 1.41
CA ARG A 60 -3.48 -11.36 1.08
C ARG A 60 -2.55 -12.05 0.08
N PHE A 61 -2.11 -11.35 -0.95
CA PHE A 61 -1.18 -11.91 -1.93
C PHE A 61 0.15 -12.29 -1.27
N VAL A 62 0.67 -11.42 -0.42
CA VAL A 62 1.94 -11.66 0.28
C VAL A 62 1.83 -12.88 1.18
N GLU A 63 0.75 -12.98 1.96
CA GLU A 63 0.55 -14.10 2.87
C GLU A 63 0.27 -15.42 2.16
N MET A 64 -0.27 -15.35 0.94
CA MET A 64 -0.46 -16.54 0.10
C MET A 64 0.82 -16.98 -0.60
N GLY A 65 1.94 -16.28 -0.37
CA GLY A 65 3.22 -16.61 -0.96
C GLY A 65 3.38 -16.11 -2.39
N MET A 66 2.54 -15.20 -2.84
CA MET A 66 2.64 -14.63 -4.18
C MET A 66 3.58 -13.42 -4.18
N THR A 67 4.29 -13.23 -5.29
CA THR A 67 5.19 -12.09 -5.42
C THR A 67 4.38 -10.85 -5.82
N VAL A 68 4.55 -9.79 -5.04
CA VAL A 68 4.03 -8.46 -5.35
C VAL A 68 5.25 -7.57 -5.60
N ARG A 69 5.33 -7.01 -6.81
CA ARG A 69 6.46 -6.15 -7.17
C ARG A 69 6.02 -4.70 -7.12
N MET A 70 6.75 -3.90 -6.36
CA MET A 70 6.48 -2.48 -6.20
C MET A 70 7.44 -1.67 -7.07
N ILE A 71 6.93 -0.59 -7.65
CA ILE A 71 7.71 0.30 -8.49
C ILE A 71 7.71 1.67 -7.83
N GLN A 72 8.91 2.21 -7.62
CA GLN A 72 9.05 3.54 -7.04
C GLN A 72 8.70 4.61 -8.07
N VAL A 73 7.87 5.57 -7.68
CA VAL A 73 7.48 6.69 -8.52
C VAL A 73 7.75 8.00 -7.78
N ASP A 74 7.97 9.06 -8.54
CA ASP A 74 8.44 10.35 -7.99
C ASP A 74 7.32 11.23 -7.48
N SER A 75 6.10 11.05 -7.98
CA SER A 75 5.00 11.91 -7.58
C SER A 75 3.92 11.13 -6.86
N VAL A 76 3.40 11.74 -5.82
CA VAL A 76 2.28 11.19 -5.06
C VAL A 76 1.08 12.10 -5.20
N GLY A 77 -0.08 11.50 -5.40
CA GLY A 77 -1.33 12.24 -5.36
C GLY A 77 -1.73 12.57 -3.93
N ILE A 78 -2.81 13.30 -3.81
CA ILE A 78 -3.43 13.59 -2.52
C ILE A 78 -4.68 12.72 -2.41
N ALA A 79 -4.74 11.88 -1.37
CA ALA A 79 -5.93 11.08 -1.10
C ALA A 79 -7.06 12.00 -0.63
N ILE A 80 -8.26 11.78 -1.15
CA ILE A 80 -9.43 12.57 -0.81
C ILE A 80 -10.44 11.65 -0.14
N ASP A 81 -10.43 11.66 1.19
CA ASP A 81 -11.34 10.86 2.01
C ASP A 81 -12.23 11.73 2.91
N THR A 82 -11.82 12.99 3.16
CA THR A 82 -12.53 13.93 4.02
C THR A 82 -12.70 15.27 3.29
N PRO A 83 -13.60 16.16 3.76
CA PRO A 83 -13.70 17.52 3.20
C PRO A 83 -12.40 18.31 3.29
N GLU A 84 -11.62 18.11 4.35
CA GLU A 84 -10.30 18.75 4.52
C GLU A 84 -9.32 18.26 3.46
N ASP A 85 -9.37 16.99 3.11
CA ASP A 85 -8.55 16.42 2.04
C ASP A 85 -8.88 17.05 0.70
N LEU A 86 -10.17 17.30 0.43
CA LEU A 86 -10.60 17.96 -0.79
C LEU A 86 -10.03 19.37 -0.89
N GLU A 87 -10.06 20.13 0.21
CA GLU A 87 -9.50 21.47 0.22
C GLU A 87 -7.98 21.45 -0.03
N ARG A 88 -7.26 20.51 0.56
CA ARG A 88 -5.83 20.34 0.31
C ARG A 88 -5.57 20.01 -1.16
N ALA A 89 -6.39 19.15 -1.76
CA ALA A 89 -6.26 18.80 -3.17
C ALA A 89 -6.47 20.02 -4.07
N LYS A 90 -7.47 20.85 -3.77
CA LYS A 90 -7.72 22.08 -4.50
C LYS A 90 -6.53 23.04 -4.42
N GLN A 91 -5.97 23.21 -3.23
CA GLN A 91 -4.80 24.07 -3.04
C GLN A 91 -3.60 23.54 -3.80
N PHE A 92 -3.38 22.23 -3.80
CA PHE A 92 -2.31 21.60 -4.56
C PHE A 92 -2.44 21.86 -6.06
N LEU A 93 -3.65 21.74 -6.60
CA LEU A 93 -3.90 22.00 -8.02
C LEU A 93 -3.71 23.48 -8.38
N GLN A 94 -4.06 24.37 -7.48
CA GLN A 94 -3.89 25.82 -7.69
C GLN A 94 -2.43 26.26 -7.66
N SER A 95 -1.59 25.51 -6.94
CA SER A 95 -0.17 25.83 -6.79
C SER A 95 0.70 25.31 -7.94
N ARG A 96 0.13 24.58 -8.88
CA ARG A 96 0.86 23.96 -10.02
C ARG A 96 1.06 24.95 -11.16
#